data_29d7dd823d3788f6b6e1b44f494257c4
#
_entry.id   29d7dd823d3788f6b6e1b44f494257c4
#
_cell.length_a   1.000
_cell.length_b   1.000
_cell.length_c   1.000
_cell.angle_alpha   90.00
_cell.angle_beta   90.00
_cell.angle_gamma   90.00
#
_symmetry.space_group_name_H-M   'P 1'
#
loop_
_entity.id
_entity.type
_entity.pdbx_description
1 polymer ?
#
loop_
_entity_poly.entity_id
_entity_poly.type
_entity_poly.pdbx_seq_one_letter_code
_entity_poly.pdbx_strand_id
1 'polypeptide(L)'
;MTKIALITGANRGLGRQTALDIARQGGDVIVTYRGNTEQAEAVVADIHALGRKAIALPLDMAQTTRFPTFADSLSAALASVWGR
;
A
#
# COMPACT_ATOMS: atom_id res chain seq x y z
N MET A 1 3.04 -1.82 -19.18
CA MET A 1 1.95 -1.49 -18.24
C MET A 1 2.41 -1.72 -16.82
N THR A 2 2.26 -0.74 -15.95
CA THR A 2 2.72 -0.84 -14.56
C THR A 2 1.74 -1.67 -13.74
N LYS A 3 2.27 -2.61 -12.98
CA LYS A 3 1.46 -3.37 -12.02
C LYS A 3 1.30 -2.58 -10.73
N ILE A 4 0.12 -2.65 -10.14
CA ILE A 4 -0.17 -2.09 -8.84
C ILE A 4 -0.55 -3.24 -7.94
N ALA A 5 0.26 -3.49 -6.91
CA ALA A 5 0.04 -4.59 -5.97
C ALA A 5 -0.54 -4.06 -4.67
N LEU A 6 -1.54 -4.76 -4.15
CA LEU A 6 -2.10 -4.46 -2.83
C LEU A 6 -1.53 -5.48 -1.84
N ILE A 7 -0.79 -4.99 -0.85
CA ILE A 7 -0.14 -5.84 0.15
C ILE A 7 -0.72 -5.51 1.52
N THR A 8 -1.38 -6.48 2.14
CA THR A 8 -1.91 -6.30 3.48
C THR A 8 -0.82 -6.55 4.53
N GLY A 9 -0.80 -5.72 5.57
CA GLY A 9 0.18 -5.87 6.64
C GLY A 9 1.61 -5.61 6.20
N ALA A 10 1.83 -4.80 5.17
CA ALA A 10 3.15 -4.59 4.57
C ALA A 10 4.03 -3.62 5.34
N ASN A 11 3.58 -3.15 6.49
CA ASN A 11 4.34 -2.18 7.28
C ASN A 11 5.54 -2.79 8.00
N ARG A 12 5.65 -4.11 8.07
CA ARG A 12 6.80 -4.78 8.68
C ARG A 12 6.90 -6.23 8.22
N GLY A 13 8.02 -6.86 8.54
CA GLY A 13 8.23 -8.28 8.34
C GLY A 13 8.21 -8.69 6.88
N LEU A 14 7.63 -9.86 6.62
CA LEU A 14 7.61 -10.45 5.29
C LEU A 14 6.80 -9.60 4.31
N GLY A 15 5.70 -8.99 4.77
CA GLY A 15 4.91 -8.12 3.92
C GLY A 15 5.69 -6.91 3.42
N ARG A 16 6.49 -6.31 4.30
CA ARG A 16 7.38 -5.20 3.91
C ARG A 16 8.39 -5.65 2.86
N GLN A 17 9.01 -6.80 3.07
CA GLN A 17 9.98 -7.34 2.12
C GLN A 17 9.36 -7.59 0.76
N THR A 18 8.14 -8.16 0.75
CA THR A 18 7.41 -8.41 -0.49
C THR A 18 7.12 -7.11 -1.23
N ALA A 19 6.68 -6.07 -0.51
CA ALA A 19 6.39 -4.78 -1.11
C ALA A 19 7.63 -4.17 -1.76
N LEU A 20 8.76 -4.23 -1.08
CA LEU A 20 10.02 -3.71 -1.62
C LEU A 20 10.49 -4.51 -2.84
N ASP A 21 10.33 -5.83 -2.83
CA ASP A 21 10.71 -6.66 -3.97
C ASP A 21 9.86 -6.34 -5.20
N ILE A 22 8.56 -6.12 -5.02
CA ILE A 22 7.67 -5.73 -6.12
C ILE A 22 8.12 -4.39 -6.70
N ALA A 23 8.46 -3.43 -5.83
CA ALA A 23 8.93 -2.12 -6.28
C ALA A 23 10.25 -2.22 -7.05
N ARG A 24 11.17 -3.07 -6.60
CA ARG A 24 12.45 -3.30 -7.30
C ARG A 24 12.24 -3.88 -8.69
N GLN A 25 11.15 -4.61 -8.89
CA GLN A 25 10.81 -5.19 -10.18
C GLN A 25 9.99 -4.25 -11.07
N GLY A 26 9.81 -3.00 -10.65
CA GLY A 26 9.11 -2.00 -11.43
C GLY A 26 7.62 -1.89 -11.17
N GLY A 27 7.11 -2.51 -10.12
CA GLY A 27 5.72 -2.40 -9.73
C GLY A 27 5.46 -1.24 -8.77
N ASP A 28 4.22 -0.77 -8.74
CA ASP A 28 3.75 0.17 -7.73
C ASP A 28 3.02 -0.59 -6.63
N VAL A 29 2.91 -0.02 -5.44
CA VAL A 29 2.41 -0.76 -4.28
C VAL A 29 1.41 0.08 -3.48
N ILE A 30 0.34 -0.57 -3.05
CA ILE A 30 -0.55 -0.04 -2.03
C ILE A 30 -0.35 -0.92 -0.80
N VAL A 31 0.12 -0.34 0.29
CA VAL A 31 0.29 -1.07 1.54
C VAL A 31 -0.88 -0.78 2.47
N THR A 32 -1.38 -1.80 3.14
CA THR A 32 -2.37 -1.59 4.19
C THR A 32 -1.75 -1.86 5.55
N TYR A 33 -2.25 -1.18 6.56
CA TYR A 33 -1.75 -1.34 7.92
C TYR A 33 -2.90 -1.23 8.91
N ARG A 34 -2.74 -1.84 10.09
CA ARG A 34 -3.75 -1.79 11.12
C ARG A 34 -3.40 -0.83 12.24
N GLY A 35 -2.14 -0.66 12.55
CA GLY A 35 -1.69 0.12 13.70
C GLY A 35 -0.65 1.14 13.33
N ASN A 36 0.57 0.79 13.31
CA ASN A 36 1.71 1.71 13.26
C ASN A 36 1.81 2.46 11.93
N THR A 37 1.26 3.68 11.89
CA THR A 37 1.28 4.53 10.70
C THR A 37 2.71 4.87 10.28
N GLU A 38 3.60 5.12 11.24
CA GLU A 38 4.98 5.48 10.94
C GLU A 38 5.70 4.38 10.18
N GLN A 39 5.48 3.12 10.55
CA GLN A 39 6.08 2.00 9.83
C GLN A 39 5.56 1.91 8.40
N ALA A 40 4.26 2.11 8.21
CA ALA A 40 3.67 2.09 6.87
C ALA A 40 4.22 3.23 6.01
N GLU A 41 4.34 4.42 6.57
CA GLU A 41 4.90 5.57 5.88
C GLU A 41 6.37 5.34 5.51
N ALA A 42 7.13 4.66 6.38
CA ALA A 42 8.52 4.34 6.10
C ALA A 42 8.64 3.40 4.88
N VAL A 43 7.76 2.41 4.77
CA VAL A 43 7.74 1.52 3.60
C VAL A 43 7.42 2.30 2.33
N VAL A 44 6.44 3.19 2.39
CA VAL A 44 6.09 4.06 1.26
C VAL A 44 7.28 4.91 0.84
N ALA A 45 7.99 5.50 1.80
CA ALA A 45 9.17 6.30 1.50
C ALA A 45 10.27 5.48 0.84
N ASP A 46 10.49 4.25 1.31
CA ASP A 46 11.47 3.35 0.71
C ASP A 46 11.12 3.02 -0.73
N ILE A 47 9.82 2.82 -1.02
CA ILE A 47 9.37 2.53 -2.38
C ILE A 47 9.53 3.76 -3.27
N HIS A 48 9.23 4.95 -2.77
CA HIS A 48 9.47 6.19 -3.51
C HIS A 48 10.95 6.36 -3.85
N ALA A 49 11.83 5.97 -2.94
CA ALA A 49 13.27 6.03 -3.20
C ALA A 49 13.71 5.10 -4.31
N LEU A 50 12.94 4.05 -4.60
CA LEU A 50 13.18 3.15 -5.73
C LEU A 50 12.58 3.67 -7.05
N GLY A 51 11.99 4.87 -7.03
CA GLY A 51 11.40 5.47 -8.21
C GLY A 51 9.98 4.97 -8.53
N ARG A 52 9.32 4.31 -7.58
CA ARG A 52 7.97 3.79 -7.79
C ARG A 52 6.95 4.56 -6.96
N LYS A 53 5.68 4.42 -7.33
CA LYS A 53 4.57 5.03 -6.59
C LYS A 53 4.09 4.09 -5.50
N ALA A 54 3.76 4.64 -4.35
CA ALA A 54 3.20 3.86 -3.25
C ALA A 54 2.33 4.73 -2.38
N ILE A 55 1.32 4.12 -1.77
CA ILE A 55 0.49 4.76 -0.76
C ILE A 55 0.24 3.79 0.38
N ALA A 56 -0.11 4.32 1.54
CA ALA A 56 -0.48 3.53 2.70
C ALA A 56 -1.94 3.82 3.07
N LEU A 57 -2.73 2.77 3.28
CA LEU A 57 -4.15 2.90 3.66
C LEU A 57 -4.41 2.08 4.93
N PRO A 58 -5.13 2.66 5.90
CA PRO A 58 -5.48 1.90 7.11
C PRO A 58 -6.54 0.85 6.79
N LEU A 59 -6.35 -0.35 7.31
CA LEU A 59 -7.31 -1.44 7.17
C LEU A 59 -7.18 -2.40 8.34
N ASP A 60 -8.25 -2.56 9.11
CA ASP A 60 -8.31 -3.58 10.15
C ASP A 60 -9.20 -4.72 9.66
N MET A 61 -8.59 -5.85 9.35
CA MET A 61 -9.30 -7.01 8.82
C MET A 61 -10.30 -7.60 9.82
N ALA A 62 -10.17 -7.29 11.11
CA ALA A 62 -11.13 -7.74 12.12
C ALA A 62 -12.42 -6.93 12.13
N GLN A 63 -12.46 -5.80 11.43
CA GLN A 63 -13.63 -4.90 11.39
C GLN A 63 -14.25 -4.90 10.00
N THR A 64 -15.00 -5.94 9.69
CA THR A 64 -15.58 -6.12 8.36
C THR A 64 -16.56 -5.01 7.97
N THR A 65 -17.16 -4.31 8.94
CA THR A 65 -18.03 -3.20 8.68
C THR A 65 -17.33 -1.99 8.05
N ARG A 66 -16.00 -1.96 8.09
CA ARG A 66 -15.21 -0.87 7.50
C ARG A 66 -14.76 -1.15 6.06
N PHE A 67 -15.06 -2.33 5.52
CA PHE A 67 -14.67 -2.63 4.14
C PHE A 67 -15.25 -1.67 3.10
N PRO A 68 -16.51 -1.23 3.18
CA PRO A 68 -17.01 -0.25 2.21
C PRO A 68 -16.20 1.04 2.23
N THR A 69 -15.85 1.54 3.42
CA THR A 69 -15.01 2.75 3.55
C THR A 69 -13.62 2.53 2.96
N PHE A 70 -13.03 1.35 3.19
CA PHE A 70 -11.75 1.01 2.61
C PHE A 70 -11.82 0.99 1.08
N ALA A 71 -12.87 0.40 0.52
CA ALA A 71 -13.05 0.32 -0.92
C ALA A 71 -13.15 1.73 -1.53
N ASP A 72 -13.87 2.64 -0.88
CA ASP A 72 -13.97 4.02 -1.31
C ASP A 72 -12.60 4.72 -1.27
N SER A 73 -11.85 4.52 -0.20
CA SER A 73 -10.51 5.07 -0.06
C SER A 73 -9.58 4.52 -1.14
N LEU A 74 -9.67 3.23 -1.42
CA LEU A 74 -8.87 2.59 -2.46
C LEU A 74 -9.18 3.16 -3.84
N SER A 75 -10.47 3.31 -4.17
CA SER A 75 -10.89 3.90 -5.45
C SER A 75 -10.39 5.33 -5.60
N ALA A 76 -10.52 6.14 -4.55
CA ALA A 76 -10.03 7.52 -4.57
C ALA A 76 -8.52 7.57 -4.74
N ALA A 77 -7.78 6.69 -4.07
CA ALA A 77 -6.34 6.64 -4.18
C ALA A 77 -5.90 6.22 -5.58
N LEU A 78 -6.57 5.22 -6.17
CA LEU A 78 -6.26 4.79 -7.53
C LEU A 78 -6.47 5.93 -8.53
N ALA A 79 -7.57 6.66 -8.41
CA ALA A 79 -7.85 7.79 -9.28
C ALA A 79 -6.82 8.90 -9.09
N SER A 80 -6.47 9.22 -7.85
CA SER A 80 -5.58 10.33 -7.50
C SER A 80 -4.13 10.05 -7.90
N VAL A 81 -3.64 8.85 -7.63
CA VAL A 81 -2.21 8.52 -7.82
C VAL A 81 -1.95 7.94 -9.20
N TRP A 82 -2.82 7.08 -9.70
CA TRP A 82 -2.61 6.34 -10.95
C TRP A 82 -3.60 6.69 -12.05
N GLY A 83 -4.63 7.46 -11.77
CA GLY A 83 -5.62 7.86 -12.78
C GLY A 83 -6.54 6.74 -13.24
N ARG A 84 -6.85 5.81 -12.36
CA ARG A 84 -7.67 4.63 -12.72
C ARG A 84 -9.03 4.60 -12.06
#